data_91291f98caf2dc59e27f2bd67abe5149
#
_entry.id   91291f98caf2dc59e27f2bd67abe5149
#
_cell.length_a   1.000
_cell.length_b   1.000
_cell.length_c   1.000
_cell.angle_alpha   90.00
_cell.angle_beta   90.00
_cell.angle_gamma   90.00
#
_symmetry.space_group_name_H-M   'P 1'
#
loop_
_entity.id
_entity.type
_entity.pdbx_description
1 polymer ?
#
loop_
_entity_poly.entity_id
_entity_poly.type
_entity_poly.pdbx_seq_one_letter_code
_entity_poly.pdbx_strand_id
1 'polypeptide(L)'
;MLEDAAAIRKVVIACGYVDLRKGIDGLSMIIGDRYRQNPFEKGTLFLFCGRRSDRIKGLLWMGNGFLLLYKRLESGSLSWPRTSEEAAELTEEQFQYLMLGLNPLNPKIKDVAPQKPG
;
A
#
# COMPACT_ATOMS: atom_id res chain seq x y z
N MET A 1 18.12 -2.77 9.98
CA MET A 1 16.71 -2.52 9.75
C MET A 1 16.41 -1.78 8.46
N LEU A 2 17.15 -0.75 8.16
CA LEU A 2 16.94 -0.05 6.89
C LEU A 2 17.24 -0.95 5.69
N GLU A 3 18.23 -1.81 5.84
CA GLU A 3 18.58 -2.74 4.79
C GLU A 3 17.44 -3.73 4.55
N ASP A 4 16.78 -4.15 5.63
CA ASP A 4 15.67 -5.09 5.51
C ASP A 4 14.47 -4.43 4.85
N ALA A 5 14.22 -3.16 5.18
CA ALA A 5 13.12 -2.43 4.56
C ALA A 5 13.42 -2.20 3.07
N ALA A 6 14.70 -2.05 2.71
CA ALA A 6 15.06 -1.89 1.32
C ALA A 6 14.91 -3.17 0.52
N ALA A 7 14.69 -4.31 1.19
CA ALA A 7 14.48 -5.58 0.52
C ALA A 7 13.02 -5.83 0.13
N ILE A 8 12.21 -4.77 0.04
CA ILE A 8 10.84 -4.89 -0.44
C ILE A 8 10.88 -5.28 -1.91
N ARG A 9 10.22 -6.39 -2.23
CA ARG A 9 10.19 -6.92 -3.59
C ARG A 9 8.84 -6.70 -4.26
N LYS A 10 7.80 -6.54 -3.44
CA LYS A 10 6.46 -6.47 -3.96
C LYS A 10 5.64 -5.55 -3.08
N VAL A 11 4.79 -4.75 -3.69
CA VAL A 11 3.88 -3.88 -2.95
C VAL A 11 2.47 -4.29 -3.33
N VAL A 12 1.65 -4.56 -2.32
CA VAL A 12 0.27 -4.98 -2.51
C VAL A 12 -0.61 -3.98 -1.76
N ILE A 13 -1.62 -3.44 -2.44
CA ILE A 13 -2.54 -2.53 -1.76
C ILE A 13 -3.85 -3.26 -1.47
N ALA A 14 -4.42 -2.95 -0.33
CA ALA A 14 -5.75 -3.41 0.05
C ALA A 14 -6.73 -2.38 -0.50
N CYS A 15 -7.38 -2.69 -1.62
CA CYS A 15 -8.35 -1.77 -2.22
C CYS A 15 -9.55 -1.62 -1.29
N GLY A 16 -10.21 -0.48 -1.36
CA GLY A 16 -11.27 -0.16 -0.42
C GLY A 16 -10.69 0.63 0.75
N TYR A 17 -11.26 0.52 1.92
CA TYR A 17 -10.69 1.18 3.08
C TYR A 17 -10.71 0.26 4.29
N VAL A 18 -9.82 0.56 5.22
CA VAL A 18 -9.60 -0.25 6.41
C VAL A 18 -9.57 0.70 7.60
N ASP A 19 -9.97 0.24 8.76
CA ASP A 19 -9.91 1.05 9.97
C ASP A 19 -8.44 1.15 10.39
N LEU A 20 -7.83 2.29 10.17
CA LEU A 20 -6.41 2.50 10.46
C LEU A 20 -6.09 2.63 11.95
N ARG A 21 -7.09 2.51 12.82
CA ARG A 21 -6.83 2.40 14.25
C ARG A 21 -6.24 1.04 14.59
N LYS A 22 -6.39 0.07 13.67
CA LYS A 22 -5.83 -1.25 13.86
C LYS A 22 -4.31 -1.22 13.80
N GLY A 23 -3.69 -2.01 14.63
CA GLY A 23 -2.24 -2.17 14.65
C GLY A 23 -1.82 -3.43 13.91
N ILE A 24 -0.65 -3.94 14.27
CA ILE A 24 -0.05 -5.09 13.59
C ILE A 24 -0.98 -6.30 13.54
N ASP A 25 -1.51 -6.70 14.69
CA ASP A 25 -2.35 -7.91 14.73
C ASP A 25 -3.62 -7.75 13.91
N GLY A 26 -4.30 -6.63 14.08
CA GLY A 26 -5.54 -6.37 13.35
C GLY A 26 -5.32 -6.31 11.85
N LEU A 27 -4.24 -5.66 11.41
CA LEU A 27 -3.96 -5.55 9.98
C LEU A 27 -3.52 -6.90 9.39
N SER A 28 -2.73 -7.69 10.12
CA SER A 28 -2.33 -8.99 9.62
C SER A 28 -3.53 -9.93 9.48
N MET A 29 -4.50 -9.83 10.39
CA MET A 29 -5.73 -10.60 10.28
C MET A 29 -6.55 -10.20 9.06
N ILE A 30 -6.61 -8.91 8.78
CA ILE A 30 -7.33 -8.41 7.60
C ILE A 30 -6.69 -8.93 6.31
N ILE A 31 -5.36 -8.98 6.26
CA ILE A 31 -4.67 -9.51 5.10
C ILE A 31 -5.12 -10.93 4.81
N GLY A 32 -5.18 -11.76 5.84
CA GLY A 32 -5.60 -13.14 5.68
C GLY A 32 -7.09 -13.31 5.44
N ASP A 33 -7.90 -12.73 6.33
CA ASP A 33 -9.34 -12.99 6.34
C ASP A 33 -10.12 -12.26 5.27
N ARG A 34 -9.76 -11.01 5.01
CA ARG A 34 -10.51 -10.19 4.07
C ARG A 34 -9.92 -10.21 2.67
N TYR A 35 -8.60 -10.15 2.57
CA TYR A 35 -7.93 -10.03 1.27
C TYR A 35 -7.34 -11.34 0.77
N ARG A 36 -7.41 -12.41 1.58
CA ARG A 36 -6.96 -13.75 1.19
C ARG A 36 -5.50 -13.79 0.76
N GLN A 37 -4.67 -13.06 1.47
CA GLN A 37 -3.24 -13.02 1.22
C GLN A 37 -2.50 -13.55 2.45
N ASN A 38 -1.22 -13.86 2.28
CA ASN A 38 -0.40 -14.33 3.38
C ASN A 38 0.36 -13.15 3.98
N PRO A 39 0.06 -12.74 5.23
CA PRO A 39 0.74 -11.60 5.83
C PRO A 39 2.21 -11.88 6.12
N PHE A 40 2.62 -13.14 6.13
CA PHE A 40 3.99 -13.54 6.42
C PHE A 40 4.84 -13.71 5.16
N GLU A 41 4.37 -13.22 4.02
CA GLU A 41 5.14 -13.30 2.79
C GLU A 41 6.29 -12.30 2.86
N LYS A 42 7.51 -12.81 2.94
CA LYS A 42 8.68 -11.98 3.11
C LYS A 42 8.91 -11.12 1.87
N GLY A 43 9.24 -9.87 2.08
CA GLY A 43 9.48 -8.94 0.98
C GLY A 43 8.24 -8.29 0.41
N THR A 44 7.05 -8.61 0.92
CA THR A 44 5.80 -7.99 0.47
C THR A 44 5.38 -6.91 1.45
N LEU A 45 5.25 -5.69 0.94
CA LEU A 45 4.71 -4.59 1.73
C LEU A 45 3.23 -4.46 1.41
N PHE A 46 2.39 -4.63 2.43
CA PHE A 46 0.95 -4.46 2.29
C PHE A 46 0.59 -3.04 2.71
N LEU A 47 -0.14 -2.31 1.87
CA LEU A 47 -0.53 -0.93 2.16
C LEU A 47 -2.04 -0.83 2.35
N PHE A 48 -2.44 -0.03 3.31
CA PHE A 48 -3.84 0.18 3.69
C PHE A 48 -4.15 1.66 3.77
N CYS A 49 -5.35 2.04 3.39
CA CYS A 49 -5.81 3.42 3.49
C CYS A 49 -7.12 3.45 4.27
N GLY A 50 -7.31 4.47 5.08
CA GLY A 50 -8.55 4.66 5.82
C GLY A 50 -9.59 5.39 4.98
N ARG A 51 -10.71 5.75 5.62
CA ARG A 51 -11.76 6.51 4.93
C ARG A 51 -11.22 7.86 4.49
N ARG A 52 -10.39 8.46 5.30
CA ARG A 52 -9.72 9.71 4.93
C ARG A 52 -8.52 9.31 4.09
N SER A 53 -8.39 9.93 2.94
CA SER A 53 -7.34 9.57 2.00
C SER A 53 -6.05 10.34 2.23
N ASP A 54 -5.82 10.82 3.45
CA ASP A 54 -4.63 11.57 3.80
C ASP A 54 -3.60 10.75 4.57
N ARG A 55 -3.88 9.46 4.81
CA ARG A 55 -2.95 8.62 5.58
C ARG A 55 -3.02 7.17 5.14
N ILE A 56 -1.88 6.51 5.23
CA ILE A 56 -1.78 5.09 4.93
C ILE A 56 -0.95 4.41 5.99
N LYS A 57 -1.17 3.11 6.14
CA LYS A 57 -0.31 2.26 6.95
C LYS A 57 0.26 1.18 6.04
N GLY A 58 1.45 0.73 6.37
CA GLY A 58 2.09 -0.37 5.67
C GLY A 58 2.50 -1.45 6.66
N LEU A 59 2.38 -2.70 6.27
CA LEU A 59 2.79 -3.84 7.09
C LEU A 59 3.75 -4.70 6.29
N LEU A 60 4.92 -4.95 6.87
CA LEU A 60 5.98 -5.72 6.22
C LEU A 60 6.49 -6.79 7.18
N TRP A 61 6.43 -8.06 6.75
CA TRP A 61 7.00 -9.15 7.53
C TRP A 61 8.49 -9.24 7.23
N MET A 62 9.30 -9.20 8.27
CA MET A 62 10.75 -9.16 8.15
C MET A 62 11.44 -10.46 8.54
N GLY A 63 10.67 -11.53 8.69
CA GLY A 63 11.22 -12.83 9.05
C GLY A 63 11.21 -13.09 10.55
N ASN A 64 11.40 -12.07 11.35
CA ASN A 64 11.39 -12.20 12.81
C ASN A 64 10.38 -11.28 13.48
N GLY A 65 9.61 -10.54 12.71
CA GLY A 65 8.61 -9.63 13.24
C GLY A 65 8.03 -8.77 12.13
N PHE A 66 6.98 -8.04 12.46
CA PHE A 66 6.37 -7.11 11.53
C PHE A 66 6.88 -5.71 11.75
N LEU A 67 7.10 -5.00 10.66
CA LEU A 67 7.38 -3.57 10.68
C LEU A 67 6.07 -2.88 10.26
N LEU A 68 5.60 -1.97 11.09
CA LEU A 68 4.41 -1.18 10.80
C LEU A 68 4.85 0.23 10.43
N LEU A 69 4.46 0.65 9.22
CA LEU A 69 4.78 1.98 8.71
C LEU A 69 3.51 2.83 8.74
N TYR A 70 3.68 4.12 8.95
CA TYR A 70 2.56 5.04 8.97
C TYR A 70 2.98 6.33 8.28
N LYS A 71 2.17 6.77 7.32
CA LYS A 71 2.42 8.03 6.63
C LYS A 71 1.15 8.85 6.60
N ARG A 72 1.25 10.11 7.01
CA ARG A 72 0.16 11.06 6.94
C ARG A 72 0.58 12.21 6.03
N LEU A 73 -0.27 12.53 5.05
CA LEU A 73 -0.02 13.69 4.22
C LEU A 73 -0.44 14.93 4.98
N GLU A 74 0.40 15.94 5.01
CA GLU A 74 0.08 17.19 5.70
C GLU A 74 -0.83 18.06 4.87
N SER A 75 -0.88 17.84 3.55
CA SER A 75 -1.84 18.50 2.69
C SER A 75 -2.14 17.58 1.52
N GLY A 76 -3.32 17.74 0.94
CA GLY A 76 -3.75 16.91 -0.18
C GLY A 76 -4.24 15.54 0.26
N SER A 77 -4.47 14.68 -0.70
CA SER A 77 -4.95 13.34 -0.43
C SER A 77 -4.42 12.36 -1.48
N LEU A 78 -4.47 11.07 -1.13
CA LEU A 78 -4.08 10.01 -2.04
C LEU A 78 -5.29 9.56 -2.83
N SER A 79 -5.07 9.14 -4.07
CA SER A 79 -6.13 8.56 -4.89
C SER A 79 -6.10 7.04 -4.66
N TRP A 80 -6.87 6.58 -3.70
CA TRP A 80 -6.87 5.17 -3.32
C TRP A 80 -8.00 4.42 -4.03
N PRO A 81 -7.73 3.26 -4.64
CA PRO A 81 -8.77 2.48 -5.30
C PRO A 81 -9.80 2.00 -4.28
N ARG A 82 -11.06 2.37 -4.49
CA ARG A 82 -12.14 2.08 -3.54
C ARG A 82 -13.19 1.12 -4.07
N THR A 83 -13.14 0.82 -5.37
CA THR A 83 -14.22 0.10 -6.01
C THR A 83 -14.21 -1.40 -5.80
N SER A 84 -13.11 -1.95 -5.27
CA SER A 84 -12.97 -3.37 -5.08
C SER A 84 -12.35 -3.64 -3.72
N GLU A 85 -12.80 -4.68 -3.03
CA GLU A 85 -12.21 -5.07 -1.77
C GLU A 85 -11.22 -6.21 -2.01
N GLU A 86 -10.38 -6.05 -3.00
CA GLU A 86 -9.39 -7.03 -3.37
C GLU A 86 -8.00 -6.48 -3.12
N ALA A 87 -7.04 -7.38 -3.00
CA ALA A 87 -5.65 -6.99 -2.94
C ALA A 87 -5.17 -6.80 -4.38
N ALA A 88 -4.38 -5.78 -4.62
CA ALA A 88 -3.83 -5.53 -5.93
C ALA A 88 -2.32 -5.32 -5.82
N GLU A 89 -1.57 -6.09 -6.59
CA GLU A 89 -0.12 -5.93 -6.61
C GLU A 89 0.22 -4.76 -7.52
N LEU A 90 1.07 -3.86 -7.05
CA LEU A 90 1.49 -2.70 -7.82
C LEU A 90 2.86 -2.93 -8.42
N THR A 91 3.05 -2.45 -9.65
CA THR A 91 4.39 -2.36 -10.22
C THR A 91 5.09 -1.20 -9.55
N GLU A 92 6.40 -1.08 -9.75
CA GLU A 92 7.16 0.03 -9.21
C GLU A 92 6.61 1.36 -9.73
N GLU A 93 6.25 1.41 -11.00
CA GLU A 93 5.68 2.61 -11.60
C GLU A 93 4.35 2.98 -10.95
N GLN A 94 3.48 1.99 -10.74
CA GLN A 94 2.19 2.23 -10.10
C GLN A 94 2.37 2.71 -8.66
N PHE A 95 3.35 2.17 -7.96
CA PHE A 95 3.63 2.59 -6.59
C PHE A 95 4.07 4.06 -6.58
N GLN A 96 4.88 4.47 -7.56
CA GLN A 96 5.27 5.87 -7.69
C GLN A 96 4.07 6.76 -7.98
N TYR A 97 3.14 6.31 -8.81
CA TYR A 97 1.91 7.08 -9.07
C TYR A 97 1.13 7.28 -7.78
N LEU A 98 1.01 6.24 -6.99
CA LEU A 98 0.30 6.33 -5.72
C LEU A 98 0.96 7.37 -4.81
N MET A 99 2.28 7.37 -4.75
CA MET A 99 3.01 8.30 -3.91
C MET A 99 2.86 9.75 -4.39
N LEU A 100 2.54 9.94 -5.67
CA LEU A 100 2.29 11.26 -6.23
C LEU A 100 0.83 11.69 -6.11
N GLY A 101 -0.03 10.86 -5.49
CA GLY A 101 -1.44 11.18 -5.33
C GLY A 101 -2.31 10.77 -6.51
N LEU A 102 -1.76 9.99 -7.46
CA LEU A 102 -2.51 9.54 -8.62
C LEU A 102 -3.08 8.16 -8.36
N ASN A 103 -4.19 7.82 -9.04
CA ASN A 103 -4.76 6.48 -8.90
C ASN A 103 -3.86 5.47 -9.59
N PRO A 104 -3.23 4.57 -8.86
CA PRO A 104 -2.25 3.65 -9.43
C PRO A 104 -2.85 2.63 -10.38
N LEU A 105 -4.15 2.38 -10.30
CA LEU A 105 -4.81 1.38 -11.13
C LEU A 105 -5.51 1.97 -12.35
N ASN A 106 -5.43 3.29 -12.55
CA ASN A 106 -6.06 3.92 -13.69
C ASN A 106 -5.12 3.83 -14.90
N PRO A 107 -5.48 3.09 -15.94
CA PRO A 107 -4.60 2.90 -17.09
C PRO A 107 -4.24 4.19 -17.82
N LYS A 108 -5.07 5.21 -17.74
CA LYS A 108 -4.78 6.48 -18.42
C LYS A 108 -3.58 7.19 -17.81
N ILE A 109 -3.32 6.94 -16.55
CA ILE A 109 -2.20 7.57 -15.89
C ILE A 109 -0.89 7.04 -16.42
N LYS A 110 -0.87 5.76 -16.81
CA LYS A 110 0.34 5.16 -17.34
C LYS A 110 0.75 5.82 -18.65
N ASP A 111 -0.20 6.30 -19.41
CA ASP A 111 0.10 6.90 -20.69
C ASP A 111 0.58 8.33 -20.52
N VAL A 112 0.18 8.97 -19.47
CA VAL A 112 0.52 10.36 -19.24
C VAL A 112 1.79 10.54 -18.43
N ALA A 113 1.92 9.80 -17.35
CA ALA A 113 3.04 9.97 -16.44
C ALA A 113 4.42 9.82 -17.08
N PRO A 114 4.64 8.86 -17.97
CA PRO A 114 5.95 8.71 -18.56
C PRO A 114 6.42 9.91 -19.37
N GLN A 115 5.53 10.80 -19.71
CA GLN A 115 5.89 11.95 -20.50
C GLN A 115 6.44 13.07 -19.65
N LYS A 116 6.58 12.86 -18.38
CA LYS A 116 7.08 13.87 -17.55
C LYS A 116 8.43 14.18 -17.90
N PRO A 117 8.73 15.35 -17.83
CA PRO A 117 9.93 15.85 -18.26
C PRO A 117 10.99 15.42 -17.53
N GLY A 118 11.84 15.18 -18.13
CA GLY A 118 13.05 14.91 -17.47
C GLY A 118 13.41 16.08 -16.68
#